data_069f1faa823431699a862439feca11bd
#
_entry.id   069f1faa823431699a862439feca11bd
#
_cell.length_a   1.000
_cell.length_b   1.000
_cell.length_c   1.000
_cell.angle_alpha   90.00
_cell.angle_beta   90.00
_cell.angle_gamma   90.00
#
_symmetry.space_group_name_H-M   'P 1'
#
loop_
_entity.id
_entity.type
_entity.pdbx_description
1 polymer ?
#
loop_
_entity_poly.entity_id
_entity_poly.type
_entity_poly.pdbx_seq_one_letter_code
_entity_poly.pdbx_strand_id
1 'polypeptide(L)'
;MLRAQGGPPFITDDPGTVPDRHWEINFGFMADHNPASASYSLPNLDINYGVGKRTQLKFEIPIAASTDEHNTTVAGPGDSLIGIKRRLWEYHSSGERPSDENLLFSLGTYPQVQLSNPTRSVRRGVVDPGPQYYLPLEATAKIGWLALNGELGRWIGNAHVPDRWARGIVAGHSFSDAFELYAELYDLQDIDHNPGETPGREFTLDAGGRRSFDRKGKYRLLFMGGRSIQAVSRQNHEPSWIAYLGVQVHLGAEADE
;
A
#
# COMPACT_ATOMS: atom_id res chain seq x y z
N MET A 1 18.19 -6.45 -12.52
CA MET A 1 16.86 -7.05 -12.42
C MET A 1 15.85 -5.95 -12.17
N LEU A 2 15.01 -5.61 -13.14
CA LEU A 2 13.95 -4.62 -12.99
C LEU A 2 12.74 -5.35 -12.40
N ARG A 3 12.54 -5.26 -11.08
CA ARG A 3 11.28 -5.65 -10.46
C ARG A 3 10.40 -4.41 -10.42
N ALA A 4 9.28 -4.41 -11.14
CA ALA A 4 8.20 -3.49 -10.88
C ALA A 4 7.52 -4.00 -9.59
N GLN A 5 7.61 -3.26 -8.52
CA GLN A 5 7.04 -3.67 -7.24
C GLN A 5 6.24 -2.49 -6.67
N GLY A 6 4.91 -2.63 -6.61
CA GLY A 6 4.01 -1.79 -5.81
C GLY A 6 4.04 -2.18 -4.33
N GLY A 7 3.09 -1.69 -3.56
CA GLY A 7 3.06 -1.87 -2.10
C GLY A 7 4.11 -1.03 -1.39
N PRO A 8 4.35 -1.26 -0.09
CA PRO A 8 5.21 -0.38 0.69
C PRO A 8 6.54 -0.02 0.02
N PRO A 9 6.90 1.29 0.01
CA PRO A 9 6.35 2.38 0.81
C PRO A 9 5.12 3.09 0.21
N PHE A 10 4.62 2.69 -0.97
CA PHE A 10 3.51 3.31 -1.70
C PHE A 10 2.16 2.73 -1.30
N ILE A 11 1.09 3.49 -1.55
CA ILE A 11 -0.30 3.09 -1.30
C ILE A 11 -0.77 2.14 -2.40
N THR A 12 -0.49 2.47 -3.65
CA THR A 12 -0.81 1.63 -4.83
C THR A 12 -0.02 0.34 -4.80
N ASP A 13 -0.69 -0.77 -4.97
CA ASP A 13 -0.05 -2.08 -5.03
C ASP A 13 0.14 -2.56 -6.50
N ASP A 14 0.75 -3.71 -6.70
CA ASP A 14 1.01 -4.33 -7.99
C ASP A 14 0.64 -5.83 -8.02
N PRO A 15 0.48 -6.46 -9.19
CA PRO A 15 0.17 -7.88 -9.32
C PRO A 15 1.29 -8.83 -8.86
N GLY A 16 2.46 -8.31 -8.50
CA GLY A 16 3.59 -9.10 -8.02
C GLY A 16 3.25 -9.92 -6.78
N THR A 17 3.77 -11.13 -6.68
CA THR A 17 3.59 -12.00 -5.52
C THR A 17 4.92 -12.47 -4.99
N VAL A 18 5.01 -12.61 -3.68
CA VAL A 18 6.16 -13.24 -3.02
C VAL A 18 6.35 -14.66 -3.58
N PRO A 19 7.58 -15.12 -3.85
CA PRO A 19 7.85 -16.47 -4.33
C PRO A 19 7.29 -17.56 -3.39
N ASP A 20 7.03 -18.76 -3.94
CA ASP A 20 6.49 -19.88 -3.16
C ASP A 20 7.33 -20.17 -1.91
N ARG A 21 6.65 -20.32 -0.76
CA ARG A 21 7.25 -20.59 0.56
C ARG A 21 8.25 -19.54 1.05
N HIS A 22 8.21 -18.32 0.48
CA HIS A 22 9.01 -17.20 0.96
C HIS A 22 8.13 -16.24 1.75
N TRP A 23 8.79 -15.49 2.60
CA TRP A 23 8.19 -14.40 3.38
C TRP A 23 8.79 -13.08 2.95
N GLU A 24 7.95 -12.08 2.87
CA GLU A 24 8.34 -10.67 2.83
C GLU A 24 7.71 -10.00 4.05
N ILE A 25 8.55 -9.40 4.89
CA ILE A 25 8.11 -8.77 6.13
C ILE A 25 8.57 -7.32 6.09
N ASN A 26 7.61 -6.40 6.18
CA ASN A 26 7.83 -4.97 6.22
C ASN A 26 7.62 -4.44 7.64
N PHE A 27 8.62 -3.77 8.19
CA PHE A 27 8.52 -3.02 9.44
C PHE A 27 8.54 -1.54 9.08
N GLY A 28 7.36 -0.90 9.10
CA GLY A 28 7.20 0.47 8.67
C GLY A 28 6.89 1.43 9.82
N PHE A 29 7.29 2.68 9.63
CA PHE A 29 6.76 3.85 10.28
C PHE A 29 6.07 4.69 9.22
N MET A 30 4.83 5.06 9.46
CA MET A 30 4.08 5.99 8.62
C MET A 30 3.61 7.17 9.45
N ALA A 31 3.71 8.36 8.89
CA ALA A 31 3.20 9.59 9.46
C ALA A 31 2.36 10.33 8.43
N ASP A 32 1.23 10.83 8.86
CA ASP A 32 0.41 11.80 8.16
C ASP A 32 0.17 12.98 9.10
N HIS A 33 0.43 14.18 8.62
CA HIS A 33 0.36 15.38 9.44
C HIS A 33 -0.25 16.55 8.66
N ASN A 34 -1.34 17.07 9.15
CA ASN A 34 -1.94 18.33 8.71
C ASN A 34 -1.92 19.36 9.85
N PRO A 35 -2.30 20.63 9.60
CA PRO A 35 -2.28 21.67 10.63
C PRO A 35 -3.17 21.39 11.86
N ALA A 36 -4.21 20.58 11.70
CA ALA A 36 -5.20 20.30 12.75
C ALA A 36 -4.99 18.95 13.43
N SER A 37 -4.31 18.00 12.77
CA SER A 37 -4.17 16.64 13.30
C SER A 37 -2.88 15.97 12.82
N ALA A 38 -2.50 14.92 13.53
CA ALA A 38 -1.42 14.04 13.10
C ALA A 38 -1.78 12.59 13.35
N SER A 39 -1.52 11.72 12.40
CA SER A 39 -1.67 10.28 12.55
C SER A 39 -0.35 9.56 12.31
N TYR A 40 -0.11 8.51 13.09
CA TYR A 40 1.12 7.73 13.05
C TYR A 40 0.78 6.25 13.09
N SER A 41 1.55 5.46 12.36
CA SER A 41 1.56 4.00 12.46
C SER A 41 2.97 3.54 12.76
N LEU A 42 3.19 2.97 13.97
CA LEU A 42 4.52 2.53 14.44
C LEU A 42 4.43 1.42 15.50
N PRO A 43 4.90 0.22 15.24
CA PRO A 43 5.25 -0.26 13.91
C PRO A 43 4.00 -0.51 13.07
N ASN A 44 4.10 -0.32 11.77
CA ASN A 44 3.24 -0.99 10.82
C ASN A 44 3.93 -2.30 10.41
N LEU A 45 3.41 -3.42 10.88
CA LEU A 45 3.94 -4.75 10.56
C LEU A 45 3.10 -5.35 9.44
N ASP A 46 3.69 -5.48 8.26
CA ASP A 46 3.08 -6.08 7.08
C ASP A 46 3.81 -7.38 6.72
N ILE A 47 3.11 -8.51 6.79
CA ILE A 47 3.63 -9.86 6.60
C ILE A 47 2.99 -10.46 5.36
N ASN A 48 3.82 -10.85 4.41
CA ASN A 48 3.43 -11.45 3.15
C ASN A 48 4.04 -12.84 3.01
N TYR A 49 3.24 -13.82 2.58
CA TYR A 49 3.68 -15.19 2.38
C TYR A 49 3.27 -15.73 1.01
N GLY A 50 4.23 -16.21 0.25
CA GLY A 50 4.02 -16.79 -1.07
C GLY A 50 3.45 -18.21 -1.02
N VAL A 51 2.41 -18.46 -1.81
CA VAL A 51 1.75 -19.76 -1.96
C VAL A 51 1.68 -20.13 -3.44
N GLY A 52 2.54 -21.04 -3.87
CA GLY A 52 2.71 -21.37 -5.28
C GLY A 52 3.25 -20.18 -6.07
N LYS A 53 2.98 -20.15 -7.39
CA LYS A 53 3.60 -19.18 -8.30
C LYS A 53 2.83 -17.85 -8.42
N ARG A 54 1.57 -17.78 -7.96
CA ARG A 54 0.65 -16.70 -8.31
C ARG A 54 -0.23 -16.23 -7.16
N THR A 55 0.05 -16.69 -5.95
CA THR A 55 -0.79 -16.35 -4.79
C THR A 55 0.10 -15.88 -3.64
N GLN A 56 -0.35 -14.87 -2.93
CA GLN A 56 0.28 -14.36 -1.72
C GLN A 56 -0.79 -14.13 -0.67
N LEU A 57 -0.50 -14.51 0.56
CA LEU A 57 -1.29 -14.15 1.73
C LEU A 57 -0.67 -12.92 2.38
N LYS A 58 -1.49 -11.98 2.82
CA LYS A 58 -1.07 -10.78 3.56
C LYS A 58 -1.76 -10.72 4.90
N PHE A 59 -0.99 -10.27 5.86
CA PHE A 59 -1.46 -9.94 7.18
C PHE A 59 -0.77 -8.66 7.68
N GLU A 60 -1.54 -7.64 8.06
CA GLU A 60 -1.01 -6.36 8.53
C GLU A 60 -1.58 -6.01 9.90
N ILE A 61 -0.70 -5.58 10.79
CA ILE A 61 -1.05 -5.14 12.16
C ILE A 61 -0.29 -3.86 12.47
N PRO A 62 -0.94 -2.69 12.46
CA PRO A 62 -0.33 -1.45 12.90
C PRO A 62 -0.55 -1.20 14.40
N ILE A 63 0.38 -0.49 15.01
CA ILE A 63 0.12 0.28 16.22
C ILE A 63 -0.12 1.71 15.76
N ALA A 64 -1.33 2.21 15.96
CA ALA A 64 -1.75 3.53 15.53
C ALA A 64 -1.75 4.54 16.68
N ALA A 65 -1.42 5.78 16.37
CA ALA A 65 -1.59 6.91 17.24
C ALA A 65 -2.15 8.09 16.45
N SER A 66 -3.11 8.81 17.01
CA SER A 66 -3.70 10.01 16.42
C SER A 66 -3.71 11.14 17.41
N THR A 67 -3.35 12.33 16.96
CA THR A 67 -3.39 13.57 17.76
C THR A 67 -4.36 14.54 17.10
N ASP A 68 -5.31 15.06 17.85
CA ASP A 68 -6.32 16.00 17.39
C ASP A 68 -5.85 17.48 17.48
N GLU A 69 -6.69 18.41 17.04
CA GLU A 69 -6.45 19.86 17.09
C GLU A 69 -6.23 20.42 18.51
N HIS A 70 -6.66 19.69 19.54
CA HIS A 70 -6.47 20.05 20.94
C HIS A 70 -5.20 19.43 21.54
N ASN A 71 -4.33 18.83 20.73
CA ASN A 71 -3.15 18.06 21.13
C ASN A 71 -3.47 16.86 22.03
N THR A 72 -4.69 16.32 21.94
CA THR A 72 -5.05 15.09 22.64
C THR A 72 -4.60 13.90 21.79
N THR A 73 -3.73 13.07 22.35
CA THR A 73 -3.22 11.88 21.67
C THR A 73 -3.92 10.62 22.17
N VAL A 74 -4.44 9.83 21.25
CA VAL A 74 -4.93 8.48 21.48
C VAL A 74 -4.03 7.50 20.74
N ALA A 75 -3.72 6.36 21.36
CA ALA A 75 -2.89 5.34 20.76
C ALA A 75 -3.36 3.94 21.13
N GLY A 76 -3.12 2.98 20.26
CA GLY A 76 -3.47 1.57 20.47
C GLY A 76 -3.26 0.74 19.23
N PRO A 77 -3.60 -0.57 19.25
CA PRO A 77 -3.66 -1.36 18.03
C PRO A 77 -4.59 -0.69 17.03
N GLY A 78 -4.11 -0.59 15.78
CA GLY A 78 -4.90 -0.11 14.65
C GLY A 78 -5.73 -1.22 14.00
N ASP A 79 -6.27 -0.94 12.84
CA ASP A 79 -7.01 -1.91 12.06
C ASP A 79 -6.09 -3.01 11.54
N SER A 80 -6.46 -4.26 11.77
CA SER A 80 -5.76 -5.39 11.16
C SER A 80 -6.29 -5.63 9.76
N LEU A 81 -5.39 -5.91 8.82
CA LEU A 81 -5.75 -6.21 7.45
C LEU A 81 -5.36 -7.64 7.10
N ILE A 82 -6.27 -8.36 6.46
CA ILE A 82 -6.04 -9.71 5.93
C ILE A 82 -6.38 -9.67 4.45
N GLY A 83 -5.49 -10.20 3.61
CA GLY A 83 -5.70 -10.18 2.17
C GLY A 83 -5.13 -11.40 1.46
N ILE A 84 -5.65 -11.62 0.26
CA ILE A 84 -5.16 -12.66 -0.66
C ILE A 84 -4.89 -12.00 -2.01
N LYS A 85 -3.61 -11.85 -2.35
CA LYS A 85 -3.21 -11.37 -3.67
C LYS A 85 -3.16 -12.54 -4.65
N ARG A 86 -3.68 -12.32 -5.84
CA ARG A 86 -3.69 -13.29 -6.94
C ARG A 86 -3.25 -12.64 -8.23
N ARG A 87 -2.14 -13.12 -8.81
CA ARG A 87 -1.73 -12.79 -10.17
C ARG A 87 -2.60 -13.57 -11.14
N LEU A 88 -3.36 -12.86 -11.97
CA LEU A 88 -4.36 -13.44 -12.88
C LEU A 88 -3.74 -13.76 -14.25
N TRP A 89 -2.95 -12.82 -14.78
CA TRP A 89 -2.38 -12.94 -16.11
C TRP A 89 -1.01 -12.27 -16.22
N GLU A 90 -0.15 -12.78 -17.11
CA GLU A 90 1.20 -12.29 -17.39
C GLU A 90 1.49 -12.39 -18.88
N TYR A 91 2.20 -11.39 -19.38
CA TYR A 91 2.75 -11.37 -20.74
C TYR A 91 4.25 -11.05 -20.67
N HIS A 92 5.05 -11.91 -21.30
CA HIS A 92 6.51 -11.82 -21.30
C HIS A 92 7.03 -11.58 -22.70
N SER A 93 8.26 -11.06 -22.83
CA SER A 93 8.93 -10.95 -24.13
C SER A 93 9.15 -12.32 -24.76
N SER A 94 9.05 -12.38 -26.09
CA SER A 94 9.13 -13.63 -26.85
C SER A 94 10.55 -14.20 -26.83
N GLY A 95 10.66 -15.54 -26.77
CA GLY A 95 11.91 -16.26 -26.94
C GLY A 95 12.68 -16.61 -25.66
N GLU A 96 12.23 -16.15 -24.50
CA GLU A 96 12.84 -16.42 -23.22
C GLU A 96 11.91 -17.18 -22.29
N ARG A 97 12.48 -17.85 -21.26
CA ARG A 97 11.64 -18.45 -20.21
C ARG A 97 10.97 -17.32 -19.38
N PRO A 98 9.68 -17.47 -19.05
CA PRO A 98 9.00 -16.46 -18.23
C PRO A 98 9.74 -16.20 -16.92
N SER A 99 10.07 -14.94 -16.69
CA SER A 99 10.72 -14.44 -15.48
C SER A 99 10.26 -12.99 -15.24
N ASP A 100 10.46 -12.48 -14.04
CA ASP A 100 10.15 -11.08 -13.74
C ASP A 100 11.02 -10.09 -14.54
N GLU A 101 12.17 -10.54 -15.07
CA GLU A 101 13.06 -9.72 -15.87
C GLU A 101 12.47 -9.40 -17.26
N ASN A 102 11.83 -10.39 -17.88
CA ASN A 102 11.22 -10.26 -19.21
C ASN A 102 9.70 -10.06 -19.16
N LEU A 103 9.14 -9.80 -17.99
CA LEU A 103 7.75 -9.43 -17.82
C LEU A 103 7.47 -8.08 -18.47
N LEU A 104 6.52 -8.02 -19.40
CA LEU A 104 6.07 -6.79 -20.05
C LEU A 104 4.75 -6.27 -19.51
N PHE A 105 3.86 -7.16 -19.12
CA PHE A 105 2.57 -6.82 -18.55
C PHE A 105 2.10 -7.89 -17.57
N SER A 106 1.45 -7.47 -16.49
CA SER A 106 0.74 -8.39 -15.61
C SER A 106 -0.55 -7.77 -15.08
N LEU A 107 -1.50 -8.62 -14.73
CA LEU A 107 -2.79 -8.26 -14.15
C LEU A 107 -3.01 -9.10 -12.90
N GLY A 108 -3.53 -8.48 -11.85
CA GLY A 108 -3.81 -9.11 -10.58
C GLY A 108 -5.00 -8.52 -9.85
N THR A 109 -5.31 -9.13 -8.73
CA THR A 109 -6.30 -8.64 -7.77
C THR A 109 -5.86 -8.96 -6.35
N TYR A 110 -6.30 -8.15 -5.41
CA TYR A 110 -5.89 -8.26 -4.02
C TYR A 110 -7.06 -7.99 -3.06
N PRO A 111 -8.08 -8.87 -3.04
CA PRO A 111 -9.16 -8.77 -2.06
C PRO A 111 -8.63 -8.74 -0.64
N GLN A 112 -9.14 -7.78 0.15
CA GLN A 112 -8.72 -7.57 1.53
C GLN A 112 -9.92 -7.32 2.43
N VAL A 113 -9.78 -7.69 3.70
CA VAL A 113 -10.68 -7.29 4.78
C VAL A 113 -9.88 -6.54 5.84
N GLN A 114 -10.34 -5.36 6.18
CA GLN A 114 -9.85 -4.56 7.29
C GLN A 114 -10.76 -4.77 8.49
N LEU A 115 -10.20 -5.14 9.62
CA LEU A 115 -10.91 -5.48 10.85
C LEU A 115 -10.57 -4.48 11.93
N SER A 116 -11.60 -3.86 12.51
CA SER A 116 -11.46 -2.92 13.65
C SER A 116 -11.13 -3.68 14.93
N ASN A 117 -9.89 -3.83 15.23
CA ASN A 117 -9.40 -4.55 16.42
C ASN A 117 -8.49 -3.72 17.29
N PRO A 118 -8.55 -3.90 18.60
CA PRO A 118 -9.65 -4.51 19.38
C PRO A 118 -10.80 -3.51 19.61
N THR A 119 -11.92 -3.95 20.12
CA THR A 119 -13.08 -3.10 20.49
C THR A 119 -12.68 -1.90 21.39
N ARG A 120 -11.61 -2.04 22.18
CA ARG A 120 -11.07 -0.96 23.00
C ARG A 120 -10.49 0.18 22.15
N SER A 121 -9.86 -0.12 21.02
CA SER A 121 -9.33 0.89 20.08
C SER A 121 -10.48 1.69 19.46
N VAL A 122 -11.57 1.04 19.05
CA VAL A 122 -12.78 1.71 18.56
C VAL A 122 -13.34 2.67 19.61
N ARG A 123 -13.52 2.21 20.86
CA ARG A 123 -14.06 3.06 21.94
C ARG A 123 -13.18 4.26 22.28
N ARG A 124 -11.89 4.21 21.97
CA ARG A 124 -10.94 5.29 22.19
C ARG A 124 -10.77 6.20 20.96
N GLY A 125 -11.43 5.91 19.87
CA GLY A 125 -11.30 6.66 18.61
C GLY A 125 -9.95 6.46 17.90
N VAL A 126 -9.26 5.33 18.14
CA VAL A 126 -8.01 5.00 17.44
C VAL A 126 -8.32 4.47 16.03
N VAL A 127 -9.44 3.76 15.88
CA VAL A 127 -9.93 3.16 14.63
C VAL A 127 -11.44 3.31 14.50
N ASP A 128 -11.93 3.32 13.28
CA ASP A 128 -13.36 3.35 12.97
C ASP A 128 -14.04 2.01 13.29
N PRO A 129 -15.32 2.01 13.67
CA PRO A 129 -16.02 0.78 13.98
C PRO A 129 -16.43 0.00 12.74
N GLY A 130 -16.37 -1.33 12.84
CA GLY A 130 -16.85 -2.29 11.85
C GLY A 130 -15.85 -2.61 10.73
N PRO A 131 -16.04 -3.75 10.06
CA PRO A 131 -15.15 -4.18 9.00
C PRO A 131 -15.34 -3.36 7.73
N GLN A 132 -14.28 -3.27 6.93
CA GLN A 132 -14.29 -2.74 5.58
C GLN A 132 -13.69 -3.79 4.63
N TYR A 133 -14.12 -3.80 3.37
CA TYR A 133 -13.63 -4.74 2.36
C TYR A 133 -13.03 -3.96 1.20
N TYR A 134 -11.90 -4.40 0.69
CA TYR A 134 -11.26 -3.81 -0.47
C TYR A 134 -11.18 -4.80 -1.63
N LEU A 135 -11.60 -4.37 -2.80
CA LEU A 135 -11.61 -5.17 -4.04
C LEU A 135 -10.87 -4.40 -5.13
N PRO A 136 -9.55 -4.54 -5.26
CA PRO A 136 -8.77 -3.90 -6.31
C PRO A 136 -8.61 -4.79 -7.54
N LEU A 137 -8.38 -4.12 -8.66
CA LEU A 137 -7.75 -4.66 -9.87
C LEU A 137 -6.44 -3.92 -10.07
N GLU A 138 -5.36 -4.67 -10.21
CA GLU A 138 -3.99 -4.18 -10.29
C GLU A 138 -3.39 -4.54 -11.65
N ALA A 139 -2.58 -3.65 -12.21
CA ALA A 139 -1.87 -3.90 -13.45
C ALA A 139 -0.45 -3.34 -13.38
N THR A 140 0.50 -4.06 -13.99
CA THR A 140 1.86 -3.57 -14.23
C THR A 140 2.15 -3.59 -15.72
N ALA A 141 2.80 -2.54 -16.23
CA ALA A 141 3.34 -2.49 -17.57
C ALA A 141 4.79 -2.00 -17.54
N LYS A 142 5.67 -2.65 -18.32
CA LYS A 142 7.05 -2.19 -18.53
C LYS A 142 7.17 -1.58 -19.91
N ILE A 143 7.60 -0.33 -19.99
CA ILE A 143 7.76 0.43 -21.22
C ILE A 143 9.21 0.95 -21.27
N GLY A 144 10.07 0.19 -21.94
CA GLY A 144 11.50 0.48 -21.97
C GLY A 144 12.10 0.44 -20.54
N TRP A 145 12.65 1.56 -20.10
CA TRP A 145 13.25 1.70 -18.78
C TRP A 145 12.26 2.03 -17.65
N LEU A 146 11.01 2.31 -18.00
CA LEU A 146 9.96 2.74 -17.07
C LEU A 146 9.08 1.55 -16.68
N ALA A 147 8.82 1.39 -15.41
CA ALA A 147 7.79 0.52 -14.87
C ALA A 147 6.58 1.36 -14.43
N LEU A 148 5.39 0.96 -14.85
CA LEU A 148 4.12 1.59 -14.49
C LEU A 148 3.26 0.58 -13.76
N ASN A 149 2.79 0.92 -12.56
CA ASN A 149 1.76 0.18 -11.85
C ASN A 149 0.48 1.02 -11.81
N GLY A 150 -0.64 0.38 -11.99
CA GLY A 150 -1.95 1.00 -11.88
C GLY A 150 -2.87 0.17 -11.01
N GLU A 151 -3.69 0.82 -10.21
CA GLU A 151 -4.68 0.21 -9.34
C GLU A 151 -6.02 0.92 -9.49
N LEU A 152 -7.09 0.13 -9.57
CA LEU A 152 -8.46 0.59 -9.46
C LEU A 152 -9.18 -0.31 -8.49
N GLY A 153 -9.59 0.22 -7.34
CA GLY A 153 -10.22 -0.55 -6.30
C GLY A 153 -11.46 0.11 -5.73
N ARG A 154 -12.29 -0.71 -5.09
CA ARG A 154 -13.45 -0.26 -4.33
C ARG A 154 -13.33 -0.72 -2.89
N TRP A 155 -13.34 0.24 -1.98
CA TRP A 155 -13.63 0.01 -0.58
C TRP A 155 -15.14 -0.07 -0.39
N ILE A 156 -15.59 -1.16 0.18
CA ILE A 156 -16.97 -1.34 0.63
C ILE A 156 -16.93 -1.05 2.12
N GLY A 157 -17.54 0.06 2.49
CA GLY A 157 -17.60 0.56 3.86
C GLY A 157 -18.64 -0.16 4.71
N ASN A 158 -19.13 0.56 5.69
CA ASN A 158 -20.15 0.08 6.62
C ASN A 158 -21.04 1.26 7.06
N ALA A 159 -21.86 1.09 8.10
CA ALA A 159 -22.75 2.16 8.58
C ALA A 159 -22.02 3.42 9.10
N HIS A 160 -20.71 3.36 9.31
CA HIS A 160 -19.90 4.45 9.88
C HIS A 160 -18.85 5.00 8.91
N VAL A 161 -18.50 4.21 7.88
CA VAL A 161 -17.48 4.57 6.88
C VAL A 161 -18.09 4.41 5.50
N PRO A 162 -18.06 5.43 4.63
CA PRO A 162 -18.64 5.39 3.31
C PRO A 162 -17.92 4.40 2.38
N ASP A 163 -18.61 3.96 1.35
CA ASP A 163 -17.97 3.30 0.21
C ASP A 163 -17.05 4.29 -0.52
N ARG A 164 -15.89 3.82 -1.01
CA ARG A 164 -14.91 4.67 -1.67
C ARG A 164 -14.34 4.03 -2.93
N TRP A 165 -14.04 4.85 -3.93
CA TRP A 165 -13.17 4.49 -5.03
C TRP A 165 -11.73 4.83 -4.68
N ALA A 166 -10.83 3.87 -4.90
CA ALA A 166 -9.38 4.05 -4.84
C ALA A 166 -8.81 3.94 -6.26
N ARG A 167 -7.94 4.86 -6.63
CA ARG A 167 -7.27 4.88 -7.93
C ARG A 167 -5.82 5.28 -7.71
N GLY A 168 -4.90 4.46 -8.20
CA GLY A 168 -3.48 4.70 -8.03
C GLY A 168 -2.70 4.50 -9.32
N ILE A 169 -1.67 5.31 -9.51
CA ILE A 169 -0.66 5.13 -10.58
C ILE A 169 0.70 5.38 -9.97
N VAL A 170 1.60 4.40 -10.12
CA VAL A 170 3.02 4.51 -9.74
C VAL A 170 3.87 4.41 -11.00
N ALA A 171 4.80 5.34 -11.16
CA ALA A 171 5.81 5.30 -12.20
C ALA A 171 7.20 5.17 -11.56
N GLY A 172 8.00 4.20 -11.98
CA GLY A 172 9.26 3.90 -11.34
C GLY A 172 10.38 3.49 -12.29
N HIS A 173 11.60 3.65 -11.79
CA HIS A 173 12.82 3.25 -12.47
C HIS A 173 13.82 2.62 -11.51
N SER A 174 14.43 1.51 -11.96
CA SER A 174 15.55 0.88 -11.25
C SER A 174 16.87 1.40 -11.82
N PHE A 175 17.59 2.18 -11.02
CA PHE A 175 18.90 2.71 -11.39
C PHE A 175 20.00 1.64 -11.26
N SER A 176 19.77 0.65 -10.40
CA SER A 176 20.63 -0.52 -10.22
C SER A 176 19.82 -1.65 -9.57
N ASP A 177 20.42 -2.84 -9.43
CA ASP A 177 19.82 -3.96 -8.68
C ASP A 177 19.58 -3.64 -7.19
N ALA A 178 20.23 -2.60 -6.69
CA ALA A 178 20.16 -2.19 -5.29
C ALA A 178 19.35 -0.90 -5.06
N PHE A 179 18.95 -0.16 -6.10
CA PHE A 179 18.33 1.15 -5.92
C PHE A 179 17.23 1.44 -6.96
N GLU A 180 16.05 1.73 -6.47
CA GLU A 180 14.85 2.03 -7.24
C GLU A 180 14.21 3.31 -6.71
N LEU A 181 13.70 4.15 -7.62
CA LEU A 181 12.88 5.33 -7.31
C LEU A 181 11.55 5.27 -8.05
N TYR A 182 10.54 5.79 -7.39
CA TYR A 182 9.16 5.83 -7.86
C TYR A 182 8.49 7.15 -7.50
N ALA A 183 7.47 7.52 -8.26
CA ALA A 183 6.52 8.57 -7.93
C ALA A 183 5.10 8.01 -8.07
N GLU A 184 4.21 8.40 -7.16
CA GLU A 184 2.84 7.96 -7.06
C GLU A 184 1.85 9.12 -7.16
N LEU A 185 0.74 8.86 -7.85
CA LEU A 185 -0.49 9.63 -7.76
C LEU A 185 -1.58 8.68 -7.24
N TYR A 186 -2.19 9.02 -6.12
CA TYR A 186 -3.28 8.24 -5.53
C TYR A 186 -4.49 9.12 -5.26
N ASP A 187 -5.68 8.59 -5.53
CA ASP A 187 -6.97 9.28 -5.38
C ASP A 187 -7.95 8.35 -4.65
N LEU A 188 -8.45 8.80 -3.52
CA LEU A 188 -9.47 8.14 -2.73
C LEU A 188 -10.71 9.03 -2.67
N GLN A 189 -11.85 8.53 -3.13
CA GLN A 189 -13.08 9.31 -3.26
C GLN A 189 -14.28 8.59 -2.67
N ASP A 190 -15.00 9.24 -1.78
CA ASP A 190 -16.28 8.74 -1.25
C ASP A 190 -17.32 8.64 -2.35
N ILE A 191 -18.11 7.57 -2.31
CA ILE A 191 -19.22 7.33 -3.26
C ILE A 191 -20.54 7.74 -2.62
N ASP A 192 -20.76 7.29 -1.39
CA ASP A 192 -21.97 7.57 -0.65
C ASP A 192 -21.81 8.85 0.17
N HIS A 193 -22.68 9.80 -0.09
CA HIS A 193 -22.75 11.08 0.63
C HIS A 193 -24.20 11.55 0.70
N ASN A 194 -24.51 12.35 1.69
CA ASN A 194 -25.84 12.92 1.84
C ASN A 194 -26.12 13.94 0.72
N PRO A 195 -27.38 14.03 0.25
CA PRO A 195 -27.75 15.03 -0.74
C PRO A 195 -27.41 16.45 -0.25
N GLY A 196 -26.60 17.16 -1.03
CA GLY A 196 -26.13 18.51 -0.71
C GLY A 196 -24.78 18.60 -0.01
N GLU A 197 -24.22 17.49 0.46
CA GLU A 197 -22.84 17.42 0.96
C GLU A 197 -21.85 17.22 -0.19
N THR A 198 -20.61 17.61 0.04
CA THR A 198 -19.51 17.31 -0.89
C THR A 198 -18.93 15.96 -0.51
N PRO A 199 -18.81 14.99 -1.46
CA PRO A 199 -18.14 13.73 -1.15
C PRO A 199 -16.71 13.99 -0.66
N GLY A 200 -16.30 13.27 0.36
CA GLY A 200 -14.91 13.27 0.79
C GLY A 200 -14.00 12.81 -0.36
N ARG A 201 -12.88 13.48 -0.52
CA ARG A 201 -11.86 13.11 -1.50
C ARG A 201 -10.48 13.43 -0.96
N GLU A 202 -9.58 12.49 -1.11
CA GLU A 202 -8.17 12.65 -0.80
C GLU A 202 -7.34 12.38 -2.05
N PHE A 203 -6.47 13.31 -2.38
CA PHE A 203 -5.54 13.20 -3.50
C PHE A 203 -4.11 13.30 -2.98
N THR A 204 -3.32 12.26 -3.24
CA THR A 204 -1.94 12.14 -2.78
C THR A 204 -0.97 12.18 -3.94
N LEU A 205 0.10 12.94 -3.78
CA LEU A 205 1.28 12.95 -4.64
C LEU A 205 2.50 12.68 -3.77
N ASP A 206 3.20 11.63 -4.03
CA ASP A 206 4.41 11.27 -3.31
C ASP A 206 5.51 10.73 -4.20
N ALA A 207 6.70 10.62 -3.64
CA ALA A 207 7.86 10.01 -4.26
C ALA A 207 8.71 9.32 -3.20
N GLY A 208 9.34 8.24 -3.60
CA GLY A 208 10.14 7.44 -2.68
C GLY A 208 10.90 6.35 -3.41
N GLY A 209 11.32 5.34 -2.68
CA GLY A 209 12.07 4.27 -3.28
C GLY A 209 12.46 3.16 -2.34
N ARG A 210 13.30 2.30 -2.87
CA ARG A 210 13.83 1.13 -2.18
C ARG A 210 15.34 1.05 -2.38
N ARG A 211 16.05 0.70 -1.31
CA ARG A 211 17.50 0.48 -1.37
C ARG A 211 17.89 -0.82 -0.68
N SER A 212 18.44 -1.76 -1.41
CA SER A 212 19.00 -3.01 -0.86
C SER A 212 20.33 -2.72 -0.16
N PHE A 213 20.53 -3.32 1.02
CA PHE A 213 21.76 -3.24 1.78
C PHE A 213 22.73 -4.38 1.50
N ASP A 214 22.24 -5.47 0.94
CA ASP A 214 22.98 -6.66 0.61
C ASP A 214 22.81 -7.06 -0.86
N ARG A 215 23.75 -7.85 -1.39
CA ARG A 215 23.74 -8.29 -2.79
C ARG A 215 22.57 -9.25 -3.12
N LYS A 216 22.04 -9.93 -2.13
CA LYS A 216 20.91 -10.87 -2.29
C LYS A 216 19.55 -10.18 -2.22
N GLY A 217 19.51 -8.89 -1.86
CA GLY A 217 18.26 -8.13 -1.68
C GLY A 217 17.42 -8.61 -0.50
N LYS A 218 18.06 -9.26 0.49
CA LYS A 218 17.40 -9.77 1.69
C LYS A 218 16.89 -8.66 2.61
N TYR A 219 17.65 -7.57 2.69
CA TYR A 219 17.32 -6.41 3.51
C TYR A 219 17.21 -5.17 2.65
N ARG A 220 16.09 -4.46 2.72
CA ARG A 220 15.87 -3.23 1.97
C ARG A 220 15.36 -2.13 2.88
N LEU A 221 15.86 -0.93 2.66
CA LEU A 221 15.26 0.30 3.17
C LEU A 221 14.13 0.71 2.22
N LEU A 222 13.00 1.07 2.80
CA LEU A 222 11.85 1.64 2.11
C LEU A 222 11.67 3.06 2.62
N PHE A 223 11.45 4.02 1.71
CA PHE A 223 11.24 5.41 2.09
C PHE A 223 10.32 6.11 1.10
N MET A 224 9.49 6.99 1.60
CA MET A 224 8.58 7.82 0.79
C MET A 224 8.27 9.11 1.52
N GLY A 225 8.03 10.18 0.77
CA GLY A 225 7.54 11.45 1.28
C GLY A 225 6.69 12.13 0.24
N GLY A 226 5.63 12.80 0.68
CA GLY A 226 4.68 13.40 -0.23
C GLY A 226 3.71 14.36 0.43
N ARG A 227 2.71 14.72 -0.34
CA ARG A 227 1.59 15.54 0.11
C ARG A 227 0.28 14.91 -0.25
N SER A 228 -0.64 14.95 0.68
CA SER A 228 -2.04 14.66 0.47
C SER A 228 -2.87 15.95 0.60
N ILE A 229 -3.97 16.02 -0.12
CA ILE A 229 -4.93 17.12 -0.07
C ILE A 229 -6.30 16.51 0.13
N GLN A 230 -6.88 16.75 1.31
CA GLN A 230 -8.25 16.31 1.61
C GLN A 230 -9.23 17.42 1.27
N ALA A 231 -10.24 17.10 0.47
CA ALA A 231 -11.36 17.98 0.21
C ALA A 231 -12.39 17.81 1.33
N VAL A 232 -12.39 18.73 2.30
CA VAL A 232 -13.37 18.75 3.41
C VAL A 232 -14.68 19.39 2.97
N SER A 233 -14.62 20.33 2.02
CA SER A 233 -15.77 20.94 1.35
C SER A 233 -15.36 21.46 -0.02
N ARG A 234 -16.32 21.95 -0.81
CA ARG A 234 -16.01 22.60 -2.11
C ARG A 234 -15.02 23.76 -2.01
N GLN A 235 -14.91 24.38 -0.85
CA GLN A 235 -14.11 25.60 -0.62
C GLN A 235 -12.95 25.37 0.35
N ASN A 236 -12.95 24.26 1.10
CA ASN A 236 -11.93 23.98 2.09
C ASN A 236 -11.16 22.70 1.73
N HIS A 237 -9.84 22.84 1.59
CA HIS A 237 -8.91 21.76 1.32
C HIS A 237 -7.83 21.79 2.39
N GLU A 238 -7.64 20.66 3.05
CA GLU A 238 -6.61 20.50 4.08
C GLU A 238 -5.43 19.73 3.51
N PRO A 239 -4.28 20.40 3.32
CA PRO A 239 -3.07 19.70 2.90
C PRO A 239 -2.43 18.99 4.08
N SER A 240 -2.00 17.75 3.88
CA SER A 240 -1.16 17.03 4.82
C SER A 240 0.19 16.64 4.21
N TRP A 241 1.16 16.41 5.08
CA TRP A 241 2.42 15.78 4.73
C TRP A 241 2.35 14.31 5.09
N ILE A 242 2.72 13.47 4.14
CA ILE A 242 2.85 12.04 4.40
C ILE A 242 4.32 11.63 4.31
N ALA A 243 4.70 10.69 5.13
CA ALA A 243 6.04 10.10 5.09
C ALA A 243 5.99 8.63 5.51
N TYR A 244 6.81 7.82 4.85
CA TYR A 244 7.04 6.43 5.20
C TYR A 244 8.54 6.15 5.31
N LEU A 245 8.91 5.40 6.33
CA LEU A 245 10.25 4.85 6.49
C LEU A 245 10.13 3.42 7.01
N GLY A 246 10.77 2.47 6.36
CA GLY A 246 10.64 1.07 6.75
C GLY A 246 11.84 0.22 6.36
N VAL A 247 11.86 -0.99 6.92
CA VAL A 247 12.79 -2.05 6.55
C VAL A 247 11.99 -3.25 6.08
N GLN A 248 12.31 -3.72 4.88
CA GLN A 248 11.78 -4.94 4.30
C GLN A 248 12.80 -6.07 4.46
N VAL A 249 12.31 -7.22 4.89
CA VAL A 249 13.10 -8.45 5.06
C VAL A 249 12.51 -9.57 4.23
N HIS A 250 13.31 -10.16 3.37
CA HIS A 250 12.96 -11.34 2.60
C HIS A 250 13.53 -12.59 3.27
N LEU A 251 12.67 -13.55 3.57
CA LEU A 251 13.04 -14.85 4.15
C LEU A 251 12.48 -15.96 3.26
N GLY A 252 13.25 -17.00 3.03
CA GLY A 252 12.81 -18.18 2.27
C GLY A 252 13.73 -19.34 2.50
N ALA A 253 13.27 -20.55 2.27
CA ALA A 253 14.14 -21.70 2.16
C ALA A 253 15.01 -21.48 0.91
N GLU A 254 16.34 -21.48 1.07
CA GLU A 254 17.22 -21.70 -0.07
C GLU A 254 16.76 -23.03 -0.67
N ALA A 255 16.34 -23.03 -1.93
CA ALA A 255 16.13 -24.29 -2.62
C ALA A 255 17.48 -25.00 -2.59
N ASP A 256 17.56 -26.13 -1.92
CA ASP A 256 18.70 -27.03 -2.05
C ASP A 256 18.84 -27.34 -3.54
N GLU A 257 19.93 -26.84 -4.15
CA GLU A 257 20.34 -27.14 -5.50
C GLU A 257 20.72 -28.64 -5.65
#